data_b3476b33fb73d4f16cd0a4ca70e626cb
#
_entry.id   b3476b33fb73d4f16cd0a4ca70e626cb
#
_cell.length_a   1.000
_cell.length_b   1.000
_cell.length_c   1.000
_cell.angle_alpha   90.00
_cell.angle_beta   90.00
_cell.angle_gamma   90.00
#
_symmetry.space_group_name_H-M   'P 1'
#
loop_
_entity.id
_entity.type
_entity.pdbx_description
1 polymer ?
#
loop_
_entity_poly.entity_id
_entity_poly.type
_entity_poly.pdbx_seq_one_letter_code
_entity_poly.pdbx_strand_id
1 'polypeptide(L)'
;HGMGSNKADYGPSDVSMRAVAETAGLVIKYNGRLAETPYSSSFGGASEDANYVWGTNTTTEHPYLRGVEDPYEADLNDRNSHCPWTVNYTAAQLTQQLQKAGMGTGTSVKSLELTYSRLGNVIKAVVHWKNGQSNTISAGNIRSRFGVDSIRFTVNGAGTTGTQPPEQPGDISIDGSGTADNLEGKYVITGNGSLSQIGGSAYIISGTGSVSQLEGSGSGGNTSAPQPGSGTVTVSGDAYTFNGGGWGHQIGLSQFGANAMARRGFTYDEIVTFYLPGVQITTY
;
A
#
# COMPACT_ATOMS: atom_id res chain seq x y z
N HIS A 1 8.46 -10.10 -14.64
CA HIS A 1 9.88 -10.37 -14.57
C HIS A 1 10.19 -11.17 -13.34
N GLY A 2 10.36 -12.48 -13.47
CA GLY A 2 10.78 -13.29 -12.37
C GLY A 2 9.87 -14.44 -12.02
N MET A 3 8.85 -14.68 -12.72
CA MET A 3 8.22 -15.98 -12.71
C MET A 3 8.94 -16.84 -13.71
N GLY A 4 10.10 -17.23 -13.39
CA GLY A 4 10.67 -18.00 -14.38
C GLY A 4 11.60 -18.44 -14.64
N SER A 5 12.21 -18.61 -14.46
CA SER A 5 13.40 -19.02 -15.09
C SER A 5 13.67 -20.43 -15.31
N ASN A 6 12.85 -21.32 -14.99
CA ASN A 6 13.00 -22.72 -15.35
C ASN A 6 11.78 -23.20 -16.12
N LYS A 7 11.75 -22.86 -17.41
CA LYS A 7 10.79 -23.39 -18.37
C LYS A 7 10.76 -24.93 -18.49
N ALA A 8 11.67 -25.63 -17.84
CA ALA A 8 11.77 -27.07 -17.90
C ALA A 8 10.84 -27.81 -16.93
N ASP A 9 10.46 -27.18 -15.81
CA ASP A 9 9.79 -27.90 -14.73
C ASP A 9 8.31 -27.55 -14.54
N TYR A 10 7.83 -26.49 -15.19
CA TYR A 10 6.42 -26.10 -15.11
C TYR A 10 5.87 -25.95 -16.52
N GLY A 11 5.34 -27.03 -17.05
CA GLY A 11 4.36 -26.93 -18.13
C GLY A 11 3.28 -25.92 -17.71
N PRO A 12 2.64 -25.19 -18.65
CA PRO A 12 1.53 -24.31 -18.30
C PRO A 12 0.53 -25.14 -17.52
N SER A 13 0.21 -24.74 -16.28
CA SER A 13 -0.86 -25.41 -15.52
C SER A 13 -2.16 -25.27 -16.30
N ASP A 14 -3.06 -26.23 -16.23
CA ASP A 14 -4.38 -26.14 -16.86
C ASP A 14 -5.10 -24.84 -16.53
N VAL A 15 -4.86 -24.31 -15.32
CA VAL A 15 -5.39 -23.02 -14.85
C VAL A 15 -4.79 -21.85 -15.63
N SER A 16 -3.47 -21.84 -15.86
CA SER A 16 -2.82 -20.78 -16.63
C SER A 16 -3.23 -20.81 -18.11
N MET A 17 -3.34 -22.00 -18.70
CA MET A 17 -3.83 -22.16 -20.07
C MET A 17 -5.27 -21.69 -20.22
N ARG A 18 -6.11 -22.03 -19.26
CA ARG A 18 -7.50 -21.56 -19.22
C ARG A 18 -7.58 -20.05 -19.11
N ALA A 19 -6.81 -19.43 -18.20
CA ALA A 19 -6.77 -17.98 -18.05
C ALA A 19 -6.35 -17.28 -19.36
N VAL A 20 -5.33 -17.78 -20.05
CA VAL A 20 -4.90 -17.25 -21.35
C VAL A 20 -6.00 -17.39 -22.40
N ALA A 21 -6.67 -18.54 -22.46
CA ALA A 21 -7.75 -18.78 -23.42
C ALA A 21 -8.97 -17.87 -23.16
N GLU A 22 -9.36 -17.72 -21.89
CA GLU A 22 -10.51 -16.90 -21.49
C GLU A 22 -10.26 -15.39 -21.67
N THR A 23 -9.01 -14.95 -21.68
CA THR A 23 -8.62 -13.53 -21.86
C THR A 23 -8.01 -13.25 -23.24
N ALA A 24 -8.12 -14.22 -24.17
CA ALA A 24 -7.56 -14.07 -25.51
C ALA A 24 -8.16 -12.86 -26.25
N GLY A 25 -7.30 -11.99 -26.78
CA GLY A 25 -7.69 -10.76 -27.48
C GLY A 25 -8.15 -9.62 -26.57
N LEU A 26 -8.13 -9.79 -25.24
CA LEU A 26 -8.40 -8.70 -24.30
C LEU A 26 -7.12 -7.90 -24.03
N VAL A 27 -7.28 -6.59 -23.94
CA VAL A 27 -6.21 -5.66 -23.61
C VAL A 27 -6.72 -4.63 -22.59
N ILE A 28 -5.80 -4.09 -21.81
CA ILE A 28 -6.07 -3.02 -20.87
C ILE A 28 -5.70 -1.69 -21.53
N LYS A 29 -6.66 -0.77 -21.58
CA LYS A 29 -6.49 0.57 -22.17
C LYS A 29 -6.82 1.66 -21.15
N TYR A 30 -6.12 2.79 -21.27
CA TYR A 30 -6.44 4.04 -20.63
C TYR A 30 -6.55 5.13 -21.67
N ASN A 31 -7.70 5.84 -21.74
CA ASN A 31 -7.99 6.84 -22.75
C ASN A 31 -7.70 6.34 -24.20
N GLY A 32 -8.09 5.10 -24.49
CA GLY A 32 -7.95 4.49 -25.81
C GLY A 32 -6.55 3.99 -26.16
N ARG A 33 -5.54 4.19 -25.31
CA ARG A 33 -4.16 3.70 -25.50
C ARG A 33 -3.91 2.47 -24.61
N LEU A 34 -3.03 1.57 -25.04
CA LEU A 34 -2.60 0.44 -24.21
C LEU A 34 -2.00 0.97 -22.90
N ALA A 35 -2.44 0.40 -21.80
CA ALA A 35 -1.95 0.74 -20.47
C ALA A 35 -0.74 -0.14 -20.09
N GLU A 36 0.25 0.46 -19.45
CA GLU A 36 1.29 -0.29 -18.74
C GLU A 36 0.70 -0.85 -17.45
N THR A 37 0.96 -2.14 -17.19
CA THR A 37 0.35 -2.86 -16.08
C THR A 37 1.42 -3.49 -15.17
N PRO A 38 2.19 -2.67 -14.45
CA PRO A 38 3.18 -3.18 -13.52
C PRO A 38 2.51 -3.92 -12.37
N TYR A 39 3.26 -4.85 -11.78
CA TYR A 39 2.80 -5.61 -10.62
C TYR A 39 3.94 -5.93 -9.67
N SER A 40 3.61 -6.13 -8.40
CA SER A 40 4.52 -6.63 -7.37
C SER A 40 3.97 -7.93 -6.79
N SER A 41 4.80 -8.66 -6.07
CA SER A 41 4.35 -9.85 -5.36
C SER A 41 3.30 -9.46 -4.31
N SER A 42 3.67 -8.52 -3.42
CA SER A 42 2.78 -8.02 -2.38
C SER A 42 3.12 -6.59 -1.99
N PHE A 43 2.15 -5.87 -1.45
CA PHE A 43 2.31 -4.48 -1.02
C PHE A 43 2.40 -4.33 0.50
N GLY A 44 1.94 -5.34 1.26
CA GLY A 44 1.85 -5.24 2.71
C GLY A 44 0.78 -4.25 3.19
N GLY A 45 -0.26 -4.00 2.36
CA GLY A 45 -1.43 -3.21 2.69
C GLY A 45 -1.65 -1.93 1.89
N ALA A 46 -0.70 -1.48 1.06
CA ALA A 46 -0.94 -0.39 0.11
C ALA A 46 0.13 -0.33 -1.00
N SER A 47 -0.28 0.01 -2.21
CA SER A 47 0.63 0.45 -3.27
C SER A 47 1.08 1.90 -3.07
N GLU A 48 1.81 2.47 -4.03
CA GLU A 48 2.26 3.85 -4.00
C GLU A 48 2.07 4.54 -5.36
N ASP A 49 1.98 5.86 -5.35
CA ASP A 49 2.00 6.67 -6.57
C ASP A 49 3.34 6.48 -7.31
N ALA A 50 3.26 6.16 -8.59
CA ALA A 50 4.43 5.93 -9.42
C ALA A 50 5.39 7.14 -9.49
N ASN A 51 4.89 8.35 -9.30
CA ASN A 51 5.72 9.56 -9.22
C ASN A 51 6.78 9.50 -8.12
N TYR A 52 6.48 8.90 -6.98
CA TYR A 52 7.44 8.81 -5.88
C TYR A 52 8.54 7.78 -6.18
N VAL A 53 8.19 6.69 -6.88
CA VAL A 53 9.09 5.55 -7.07
C VAL A 53 9.87 5.66 -8.39
N TRP A 54 9.21 6.07 -9.48
CA TRP A 54 9.79 6.09 -10.83
C TRP A 54 10.08 7.46 -11.38
N GLY A 55 9.60 8.53 -10.73
CA GLY A 55 9.89 9.90 -11.11
C GLY A 55 8.65 10.77 -11.33
N THR A 56 8.85 12.05 -11.28
CA THR A 56 7.80 13.07 -11.12
C THR A 56 6.77 13.16 -12.24
N ASN A 57 7.06 12.67 -13.44
CA ASN A 57 6.12 12.75 -14.56
C ASN A 57 5.34 11.47 -14.82
N THR A 58 5.62 10.40 -14.07
CA THR A 58 5.04 9.08 -14.35
C THR A 58 3.52 9.09 -14.28
N THR A 59 2.93 9.77 -13.29
CA THR A 59 1.46 9.85 -13.18
C THR A 59 0.83 10.88 -14.13
N THR A 60 1.62 11.71 -14.82
CA THR A 60 1.13 12.52 -15.94
C THR A 60 1.00 11.67 -17.19
N GLU A 61 1.96 10.79 -17.42
CA GLU A 61 1.97 9.86 -18.55
C GLU A 61 1.05 8.66 -18.31
N HIS A 62 1.00 8.20 -17.06
CA HIS A 62 0.22 7.03 -16.61
C HIS A 62 -0.67 7.40 -15.40
N PRO A 63 -1.76 8.18 -15.59
CA PRO A 63 -2.57 8.71 -14.49
C PRO A 63 -3.24 7.64 -13.62
N TYR A 64 -3.35 6.43 -14.11
CA TYR A 64 -3.90 5.26 -13.42
C TYR A 64 -2.88 4.55 -12.50
N LEU A 65 -1.59 4.90 -12.53
CA LEU A 65 -0.57 4.36 -11.63
C LEU A 65 -0.54 5.15 -10.31
N ARG A 66 -1.69 5.21 -9.65
CA ARG A 66 -1.88 5.83 -8.33
C ARG A 66 -1.81 4.80 -7.23
N GLY A 67 -1.32 5.24 -6.08
CA GLY A 67 -1.33 4.42 -4.90
C GLY A 67 -2.74 4.16 -4.38
N VAL A 68 -3.03 2.90 -4.06
CA VAL A 68 -4.30 2.44 -3.48
C VAL A 68 -4.03 1.68 -2.17
N GLU A 69 -4.92 1.82 -1.22
CA GLU A 69 -4.96 0.96 -0.03
C GLU A 69 -5.41 -0.44 -0.45
N ASP A 70 -4.75 -1.46 0.07
CA ASP A 70 -5.07 -2.86 -0.22
C ASP A 70 -5.42 -3.60 1.07
N PRO A 71 -6.68 -3.61 1.47
CA PRO A 71 -7.13 -4.33 2.65
C PRO A 71 -7.22 -5.84 2.44
N TYR A 72 -7.14 -6.30 1.19
CA TYR A 72 -7.37 -7.71 0.83
C TYR A 72 -6.16 -8.59 1.11
N GLU A 73 -4.94 -8.07 0.95
CA GLU A 73 -3.71 -8.85 1.19
C GLU A 73 -3.66 -9.48 2.59
N ALA A 74 -4.26 -8.83 3.59
CA ALA A 74 -4.29 -9.30 4.96
C ALA A 74 -4.87 -10.73 5.10
N ASP A 75 -5.78 -11.12 4.21
CA ASP A 75 -6.38 -12.46 4.19
C ASP A 75 -5.36 -13.58 3.90
N LEU A 76 -4.22 -13.23 3.35
CA LEU A 76 -3.20 -14.17 2.91
C LEU A 76 -1.84 -13.97 3.61
N ASN A 77 -1.79 -13.19 4.69
CA ASN A 77 -0.55 -12.93 5.42
C ASN A 77 0.10 -14.21 5.97
N ASP A 78 -0.70 -15.21 6.33
CA ASP A 78 -0.23 -16.53 6.77
C ASP A 78 0.52 -17.32 5.66
N ARG A 79 0.34 -16.93 4.40
CA ARG A 79 0.94 -17.54 3.21
C ARG A 79 2.00 -16.66 2.56
N ASN A 80 2.18 -15.43 3.05
CA ASN A 80 3.10 -14.46 2.50
C ASN A 80 4.34 -14.35 3.39
N SER A 81 5.44 -14.99 3.01
CA SER A 81 6.70 -14.95 3.76
C SER A 81 7.34 -13.56 3.80
N HIS A 82 6.83 -12.61 3.01
CA HIS A 82 7.26 -11.22 2.99
C HIS A 82 6.28 -10.27 3.68
N CYS A 83 5.36 -10.80 4.50
CA CYS A 83 4.43 -9.96 5.26
C CYS A 83 4.00 -10.70 6.56
N PRO A 84 4.57 -10.30 7.72
CA PRO A 84 5.59 -9.28 7.94
C PRO A 84 7.02 -9.74 7.62
N TRP A 85 7.94 -8.80 7.45
CA TRP A 85 9.37 -9.04 7.42
C TRP A 85 10.12 -8.13 8.41
N THR A 86 11.30 -8.56 8.86
CA THR A 86 12.16 -7.79 9.78
C THR A 86 13.61 -7.86 9.34
N VAL A 87 14.27 -6.71 9.32
CA VAL A 87 15.71 -6.61 9.06
C VAL A 87 16.36 -5.82 10.20
N ASN A 88 17.38 -6.40 10.80
CA ASN A 88 18.10 -5.82 11.94
C ASN A 88 19.51 -5.42 11.57
N TYR A 89 19.92 -4.22 11.92
CA TYR A 89 21.26 -3.72 11.79
C TYR A 89 21.73 -3.09 13.11
N THR A 90 22.98 -3.33 13.48
CA THR A 90 23.71 -2.39 14.32
C THR A 90 24.04 -1.14 13.49
N ALA A 91 24.34 -0.02 14.13
CA ALA A 91 24.77 1.20 13.42
C ALA A 91 26.00 0.95 12.52
N ALA A 92 26.89 0.07 12.94
CA ALA A 92 28.06 -0.32 12.14
C ALA A 92 27.66 -1.13 10.89
N GLN A 93 26.75 -2.10 11.04
CA GLN A 93 26.25 -2.91 9.91
C GLN A 93 25.47 -2.05 8.91
N LEU A 94 24.61 -1.15 9.39
CA LEU A 94 23.88 -0.23 8.52
C LEU A 94 24.85 0.70 7.77
N THR A 95 25.89 1.20 8.47
CA THR A 95 26.95 1.98 7.84
C THR A 95 27.63 1.20 6.71
N GLN A 96 28.02 -0.06 6.95
CA GLN A 96 28.62 -0.91 5.93
C GLN A 96 27.69 -1.17 4.74
N GLN A 97 26.39 -1.41 5.02
CA GLN A 97 25.38 -1.62 3.98
C GLN A 97 25.27 -0.40 3.05
N LEU A 98 25.23 0.79 3.63
CA LEU A 98 25.14 2.03 2.87
C LEU A 98 26.45 2.39 2.16
N GLN A 99 27.60 2.08 2.75
CA GLN A 99 28.92 2.27 2.12
C GLN A 99 29.14 1.36 0.92
N LYS A 100 28.64 0.13 0.92
CA LYS A 100 28.61 -0.74 -0.28
C LYS A 100 27.89 -0.09 -1.45
N ALA A 101 26.93 0.77 -1.15
CA ALA A 101 26.18 1.56 -2.12
C ALA A 101 26.81 2.92 -2.46
N GLY A 102 28.05 3.16 -2.03
CA GLY A 102 28.82 4.38 -2.32
C GLY A 102 28.46 5.59 -1.47
N MET A 103 27.79 5.40 -0.32
CA MET A 103 27.39 6.50 0.56
C MET A 103 28.24 6.54 1.83
N GLY A 104 28.50 7.75 2.36
CA GLY A 104 29.10 7.96 3.68
C GLY A 104 30.52 7.41 3.84
N THR A 105 31.36 7.49 2.82
CA THR A 105 32.76 7.01 2.88
C THR A 105 33.52 7.70 4.02
N GLY A 106 34.19 6.89 4.85
CA GLY A 106 35.02 7.38 5.95
C GLY A 106 34.27 7.91 7.16
N THR A 107 32.98 7.65 7.26
CA THR A 107 32.14 8.09 8.39
C THR A 107 31.12 7.02 8.76
N SER A 108 30.35 7.21 9.81
CA SER A 108 29.28 6.30 10.23
C SER A 108 27.92 6.98 10.31
N VAL A 109 26.86 6.19 10.24
CA VAL A 109 25.49 6.67 10.38
C VAL A 109 25.31 7.33 11.74
N LYS A 110 24.69 8.52 11.73
CA LYS A 110 24.27 9.26 12.91
C LYS A 110 22.77 9.06 13.14
N SER A 111 21.97 9.25 12.11
CA SER A 111 20.51 9.08 12.16
C SER A 111 19.94 8.89 10.77
N LEU A 112 18.73 8.36 10.72
CA LEU A 112 17.87 8.29 9.53
C LEU A 112 16.72 9.27 9.70
N GLU A 113 16.40 10.01 8.65
CA GLU A 113 15.18 10.78 8.52
C GLU A 113 14.34 10.15 7.42
N LEU A 114 13.11 9.71 7.74
CA LEU A 114 12.23 8.99 6.84
C LEU A 114 10.98 9.83 6.59
N THR A 115 10.65 10.06 5.33
CA THR A 115 9.41 10.72 4.92
C THR A 115 8.43 9.68 4.41
N TYR A 116 7.24 9.65 4.99
CA TYR A 116 6.16 8.74 4.64
C TYR A 116 5.13 9.42 3.74
N SER A 117 4.57 8.67 2.80
CA SER A 117 3.38 9.10 2.06
C SER A 117 2.12 8.96 2.91
N ARG A 118 1.01 9.47 2.41
CA ARG A 118 -0.32 9.26 3.02
C ARG A 118 -0.71 7.79 3.15
N LEU A 119 -0.13 6.92 2.30
CA LEU A 119 -0.37 5.48 2.28
C LEU A 119 0.58 4.71 3.22
N GLY A 120 1.48 5.41 3.91
CA GLY A 120 2.40 4.84 4.88
C GLY A 120 3.63 4.15 4.29
N ASN A 121 3.91 4.39 3.01
CA ASN A 121 5.16 3.95 2.39
C ASN A 121 6.25 5.01 2.56
N VAL A 122 7.51 4.60 2.68
CA VAL A 122 8.66 5.51 2.76
C VAL A 122 8.99 6.01 1.36
N ILE A 123 8.72 7.29 1.11
CA ILE A 123 8.94 7.92 -0.21
C ILE A 123 10.28 8.66 -0.32
N LYS A 124 10.91 8.92 0.80
CA LYS A 124 12.24 9.53 0.88
C LYS A 124 12.93 9.13 2.17
N ALA A 125 14.22 8.88 2.12
CA ALA A 125 15.05 8.75 3.30
C ALA A 125 16.25 9.70 3.20
N VAL A 126 16.66 10.31 4.33
CA VAL A 126 17.91 11.06 4.43
C VAL A 126 18.77 10.37 5.49
N VAL A 127 19.97 10.00 5.09
CA VAL A 127 20.99 9.45 6.00
C VAL A 127 21.87 10.60 6.45
N HIS A 128 21.86 10.88 7.74
CA HIS A 128 22.78 11.85 8.36
C HIS A 128 24.01 11.11 8.88
N TRP A 129 25.17 11.64 8.57
CA TRP A 129 26.46 11.06 8.94
C TRP A 129 27.08 11.78 10.13
N LYS A 130 27.95 11.09 10.88
CA LYS A 130 28.63 11.70 12.04
C LYS A 130 29.58 12.85 11.67
N ASN A 131 30.05 12.91 10.43
CA ASN A 131 30.86 14.01 9.92
C ASN A 131 30.06 15.26 9.52
N GLY A 132 28.74 15.26 9.73
CA GLY A 132 27.83 16.39 9.40
C GLY A 132 27.28 16.38 7.96
N GLN A 133 27.73 15.48 7.11
CA GLN A 133 27.18 15.32 5.77
C GLN A 133 25.85 14.55 5.79
N SER A 134 25.14 14.56 4.67
CA SER A 134 23.93 13.75 4.47
C SER A 134 23.81 13.23 3.04
N ASN A 135 23.09 12.13 2.88
CA ASN A 135 22.70 11.59 1.58
C ASN A 135 21.19 11.37 1.55
N THR A 136 20.56 11.78 0.45
CA THR A 136 19.14 11.52 0.20
C THR A 136 18.98 10.27 -0.65
N ILE A 137 18.01 9.42 -0.29
CA ILE A 137 17.63 8.21 -0.99
C ILE A 137 16.18 8.39 -1.44
N SER A 138 15.93 8.30 -2.75
CA SER A 138 14.59 8.30 -3.32
C SER A 138 13.90 6.95 -3.12
N ALA A 139 12.56 6.91 -3.15
CA ALA A 139 11.76 5.70 -2.97
C ALA A 139 12.23 4.53 -3.82
N GLY A 140 12.49 4.75 -5.10
CA GLY A 140 12.97 3.71 -6.03
C GLY A 140 14.30 3.06 -5.65
N ASN A 141 15.10 3.71 -4.80
CA ASN A 141 16.39 3.24 -4.35
C ASN A 141 16.39 2.68 -2.92
N ILE A 142 15.34 2.90 -2.14
CA ILE A 142 15.27 2.52 -0.72
C ILE A 142 15.54 1.03 -0.53
N ARG A 143 14.89 0.18 -1.31
CA ARG A 143 15.01 -1.27 -1.20
C ARG A 143 16.47 -1.74 -1.34
N SER A 144 17.14 -1.31 -2.40
CA SER A 144 18.53 -1.69 -2.69
C SER A 144 19.52 -1.09 -1.70
N ARG A 145 19.27 0.13 -1.21
CA ARG A 145 20.19 0.82 -0.29
C ARG A 145 20.12 0.25 1.11
N PHE A 146 18.92 0.00 1.62
CA PHE A 146 18.75 -0.57 2.96
C PHE A 146 18.74 -2.12 2.96
N GLY A 147 18.62 -2.78 1.81
CA GLY A 147 18.51 -4.24 1.74
C GLY A 147 17.20 -4.76 2.32
N VAL A 148 16.10 -4.08 2.01
CA VAL A 148 14.75 -4.39 2.48
C VAL A 148 13.83 -4.81 1.34
N ASP A 149 12.74 -5.53 1.65
CA ASP A 149 11.88 -6.16 0.63
C ASP A 149 10.93 -5.17 -0.05
N SER A 150 10.55 -4.11 0.63
CA SER A 150 9.61 -3.09 0.15
C SER A 150 9.97 -1.71 0.67
N ILE A 151 9.20 -0.69 0.26
CA ILE A 151 9.28 0.65 0.86
C ILE A 151 8.27 0.85 1.99
N ARG A 152 7.53 -0.20 2.36
CA ARG A 152 6.54 -0.17 3.43
C ARG A 152 7.11 -0.72 4.72
N PHE A 153 7.66 0.15 5.57
CA PHE A 153 8.28 -0.24 6.83
C PHE A 153 8.35 0.90 7.85
N THR A 154 8.55 0.54 9.11
CA THR A 154 8.96 1.43 10.19
C THR A 154 10.39 1.12 10.62
N VAL A 155 11.04 2.05 11.30
CA VAL A 155 12.37 1.81 11.91
C VAL A 155 12.29 2.07 13.41
N ASN A 156 12.69 1.09 14.22
CA ASN A 156 12.62 1.12 15.69
C ASN A 156 11.22 1.47 16.23
N GLY A 157 10.16 1.04 15.52
CA GLY A 157 8.78 1.38 15.85
C GLY A 157 8.39 2.83 15.54
N ALA A 158 9.31 3.66 15.06
CA ALA A 158 9.01 5.01 14.61
C ALA A 158 8.58 5.00 13.13
N GLY A 159 7.54 5.73 12.82
CA GLY A 159 6.95 5.80 11.50
C GLY A 159 5.50 5.31 11.50
N THR A 160 4.78 5.64 10.45
CA THR A 160 3.43 5.13 10.22
C THR A 160 3.47 4.23 9.00
N THR A 161 3.36 2.94 9.20
CA THR A 161 3.03 2.03 8.09
C THR A 161 1.55 2.19 7.74
N GLY A 162 1.09 3.42 7.48
CA GLY A 162 -0.28 3.78 7.19
C GLY A 162 -1.26 2.65 7.50
N THR A 163 -2.18 2.89 8.38
CA THR A 163 -3.26 2.00 8.80
C THR A 163 -2.88 0.52 8.94
N GLN A 164 -2.90 0.04 10.16
CA GLN A 164 -3.56 -1.24 10.44
C GLN A 164 -4.67 -1.40 9.39
N PRO A 165 -4.83 -2.58 8.72
CA PRO A 165 -5.97 -2.79 7.84
C PRO A 165 -7.16 -2.17 8.54
N PRO A 166 -8.01 -1.38 7.85
CA PRO A 166 -9.21 -0.89 8.50
C PRO A 166 -9.75 -2.10 9.24
N GLU A 167 -9.88 -1.98 10.57
CA GLU A 167 -10.56 -3.03 11.34
C GLU A 167 -11.70 -3.42 10.44
N GLN A 168 -11.73 -4.69 10.04
CA GLN A 168 -12.79 -5.15 9.14
C GLN A 168 -14.04 -4.52 9.71
N PRO A 169 -14.86 -3.80 8.92
CA PRO A 169 -16.03 -3.15 9.46
C PRO A 169 -16.66 -4.22 10.30
N GLY A 170 -16.50 -4.13 11.63
CA GLY A 170 -16.99 -5.13 12.53
C GLY A 170 -18.40 -5.29 12.11
N ASP A 171 -18.85 -6.51 11.82
CA ASP A 171 -20.17 -6.80 11.27
C ASP A 171 -21.12 -5.72 11.77
N ILE A 172 -21.57 -4.82 10.86
CA ILE A 172 -22.67 -3.95 11.20
C ILE A 172 -23.83 -4.93 11.26
N SER A 173 -23.93 -5.61 12.37
CA SER A 173 -25.14 -6.32 12.74
C SER A 173 -26.17 -5.25 12.93
N ILE A 174 -26.90 -4.96 11.89
CA ILE A 174 -28.18 -4.26 11.97
C ILE A 174 -29.11 -5.33 12.51
N ASP A 175 -28.93 -5.65 13.79
CA ASP A 175 -29.99 -6.30 14.52
C ASP A 175 -31.08 -5.25 14.74
N GLY A 176 -32.32 -5.61 14.66
CA GLY A 176 -33.45 -4.69 14.82
C GLY A 176 -33.56 -4.06 16.24
N SER A 177 -32.50 -4.05 17.06
CA SER A 177 -32.45 -3.53 18.43
C SER A 177 -31.93 -2.09 18.55
N GLY A 178 -31.43 -1.47 17.48
CA GLY A 178 -31.28 -0.02 17.39
C GLY A 178 -30.15 0.62 18.20
N THR A 179 -29.13 -0.09 18.59
CA THR A 179 -27.90 0.48 19.15
C THR A 179 -26.83 0.55 18.09
N ALA A 180 -26.66 1.73 17.47
CA ALA A 180 -25.53 2.01 16.61
C ALA A 180 -24.41 2.58 17.47
N ASP A 181 -23.32 1.82 17.64
CA ASP A 181 -22.08 2.34 18.17
C ASP A 181 -21.46 3.35 17.17
N ASN A 182 -20.67 4.26 17.72
CA ASN A 182 -20.04 5.39 17.04
C ASN A 182 -19.63 5.08 15.57
N LEU A 183 -20.22 5.82 14.63
CA LEU A 183 -19.96 5.71 13.20
C LEU A 183 -18.81 6.61 12.71
N GLU A 184 -18.15 7.34 13.61
CA GLU A 184 -17.06 8.22 13.26
C GLU A 184 -15.90 7.43 12.64
N GLY A 185 -15.46 7.85 11.46
CA GLY A 185 -14.42 7.15 10.70
C GLY A 185 -14.88 5.94 9.87
N LYS A 186 -16.14 5.55 9.93
CA LYS A 186 -16.72 4.50 9.07
C LYS A 186 -16.98 5.00 7.64
N TYR A 187 -17.04 4.08 6.71
CA TYR A 187 -17.30 4.37 5.30
C TYR A 187 -18.66 3.85 4.89
N VAL A 188 -19.33 4.57 3.99
CA VAL A 188 -20.53 4.11 3.31
C VAL A 188 -20.24 3.89 1.83
N ILE A 189 -20.84 2.86 1.27
CA ILE A 189 -20.86 2.65 -0.18
C ILE A 189 -22.07 3.45 -0.70
N THR A 190 -21.80 4.45 -1.51
CA THR A 190 -22.85 5.24 -2.16
C THR A 190 -23.48 4.44 -3.30
N GLY A 191 -24.69 4.82 -3.73
CA GLY A 191 -25.45 4.08 -4.76
C GLY A 191 -24.77 3.99 -6.14
N ASN A 192 -23.67 4.72 -6.35
CA ASN A 192 -22.80 4.61 -7.53
C ASN A 192 -21.52 3.77 -7.27
N GLY A 193 -21.44 3.07 -6.13
CA GLY A 193 -20.31 2.23 -5.78
C GLY A 193 -19.09 2.97 -5.19
N SER A 194 -19.18 4.28 -4.97
CA SER A 194 -18.09 5.02 -4.36
C SER A 194 -18.06 4.85 -2.85
N LEU A 195 -16.86 4.73 -2.26
CA LEU A 195 -16.66 4.77 -0.82
C LEU A 195 -16.60 6.23 -0.35
N SER A 196 -17.43 6.58 0.64
CA SER A 196 -17.39 7.89 1.28
C SER A 196 -17.29 7.72 2.79
N GLN A 197 -16.30 8.41 3.39
CA GLN A 197 -16.18 8.41 4.85
C GLN A 197 -17.31 9.22 5.47
N ILE A 198 -17.91 8.70 6.55
CA ILE A 198 -18.92 9.42 7.31
C ILE A 198 -18.23 10.53 8.08
N GLY A 199 -18.42 11.77 7.66
CA GLY A 199 -17.91 12.97 8.31
C GLY A 199 -19.05 13.80 8.89
N GLY A 200 -19.10 13.95 10.18
CA GLY A 200 -19.94 14.92 10.90
C GLY A 200 -21.36 14.49 11.17
N SER A 201 -22.22 14.30 10.20
CA SER A 201 -23.62 13.92 10.42
C SER A 201 -24.04 12.76 9.54
N ALA A 202 -24.44 11.66 10.13
CA ALA A 202 -25.04 10.54 9.42
C ALA A 202 -26.53 10.43 9.73
N TYR A 203 -27.32 9.97 8.76
CA TYR A 203 -28.74 9.77 8.91
C TYR A 203 -29.09 8.31 8.66
N ILE A 204 -29.95 7.75 9.49
CA ILE A 204 -30.54 6.42 9.28
C ILE A 204 -31.92 6.57 8.67
N ILE A 205 -32.21 5.83 7.62
CA ILE A 205 -33.52 5.67 7.07
C ILE A 205 -34.04 4.31 7.53
N SER A 206 -35.07 4.32 8.38
CA SER A 206 -35.72 3.09 8.83
C SER A 206 -36.52 2.44 7.70
N GLY A 207 -36.80 1.14 7.80
CA GLY A 207 -37.67 0.42 6.85
C GLY A 207 -39.09 0.98 6.74
N THR A 208 -39.50 1.90 7.63
CA THR A 208 -40.76 2.65 7.58
C THR A 208 -40.61 4.03 6.95
N GLY A 209 -39.39 4.38 6.45
CA GLY A 209 -39.15 5.68 5.80
C GLY A 209 -38.86 6.84 6.74
N SER A 210 -38.76 6.60 8.04
CA SER A 210 -38.38 7.65 9.00
C SER A 210 -36.87 7.93 8.91
N VAL A 211 -36.52 9.22 8.85
CA VAL A 211 -35.11 9.68 8.83
C VAL A 211 -34.77 10.20 10.22
N SER A 212 -33.74 9.64 10.85
CA SER A 212 -33.16 10.12 12.11
C SER A 212 -31.70 10.46 11.96
N GLN A 213 -31.28 11.59 12.53
CA GLN A 213 -29.87 11.97 12.58
C GLN A 213 -29.17 11.21 13.71
N LEU A 214 -28.01 10.66 13.41
CA LEU A 214 -27.13 10.10 14.44
C LEU A 214 -26.36 11.25 15.08
N GLU A 215 -26.73 11.61 16.30
CA GLU A 215 -26.00 12.61 17.07
C GLU A 215 -24.80 11.91 17.77
N GLY A 216 -23.59 12.17 17.28
CA GLY A 216 -22.39 11.88 18.02
C GLY A 216 -22.24 12.90 19.14
N SER A 217 -22.23 12.49 20.40
CA SER A 217 -21.88 13.36 21.52
C SER A 217 -20.39 13.70 21.44
N GLY A 218 -20.05 14.77 20.73
CA GLY A 218 -18.72 15.33 20.62
C GLY A 218 -18.59 16.60 21.42
N SER A 219 -17.94 16.53 22.57
CA SER A 219 -17.36 17.71 23.21
C SER A 219 -16.32 18.32 22.30
N GLY A 220 -16.49 19.60 21.95
CA GLY A 220 -15.61 20.32 21.06
C GLY A 220 -14.16 20.37 21.53
N GLY A 221 -13.32 19.73 20.77
CA GLY A 221 -11.90 19.93 20.73
C GLY A 221 -11.50 19.79 19.26
N ASN A 222 -10.97 20.85 18.69
CA ASN A 222 -10.45 20.91 17.33
C ASN A 222 -9.18 20.05 17.25
N THR A 223 -9.35 18.74 17.21
CA THR A 223 -8.32 17.77 16.84
C THR A 223 -8.70 17.24 15.50
N SER A 224 -8.07 17.79 14.45
CA SER A 224 -8.02 17.10 13.14
C SER A 224 -7.71 15.64 13.41
N ALA A 225 -8.61 14.75 12.95
CA ALA A 225 -8.37 13.31 12.95
C ALA A 225 -6.96 13.07 12.40
N PRO A 226 -6.15 12.16 12.99
CA PRO A 226 -4.87 11.84 12.42
C PRO A 226 -5.13 11.28 11.03
N GLN A 227 -4.91 12.11 10.02
CA GLN A 227 -4.73 11.65 8.66
C GLN A 227 -3.63 10.59 8.69
N PRO A 228 -3.72 9.46 7.98
CA PRO A 228 -2.60 8.56 7.80
C PRO A 228 -1.42 9.42 7.37
N GLY A 229 -0.46 9.62 8.28
CA GLY A 229 0.33 10.83 8.23
C GLY A 229 1.40 10.75 7.15
N SER A 230 1.25 11.56 6.14
CA SER A 230 2.45 12.08 5.48
C SER A 230 3.25 12.83 6.56
N GLY A 231 4.34 12.25 7.01
CA GLY A 231 5.14 12.78 8.08
C GLY A 231 6.60 12.41 7.93
N THR A 232 7.45 13.22 8.53
CA THR A 232 8.88 12.92 8.61
C THR A 232 9.21 12.49 10.02
N VAL A 233 9.88 11.35 10.17
CA VAL A 233 10.38 10.86 11.44
C VAL A 233 11.90 10.76 11.41
N THR A 234 12.55 11.06 12.53
CA THR A 234 14.00 10.89 12.69
C THR A 234 14.28 9.78 13.68
N VAL A 235 15.11 8.81 13.27
CA VAL A 235 15.53 7.68 14.09
C VAL A 235 17.03 7.72 14.27
N SER A 236 17.50 7.57 15.51
CA SER A 236 18.92 7.48 15.86
C SER A 236 19.13 6.39 16.91
N GLY A 237 20.35 5.89 17.01
CA GLY A 237 20.71 4.87 18.00
C GLY A 237 21.83 3.95 17.52
N ASP A 238 22.14 2.97 18.34
CA ASP A 238 23.17 1.97 18.05
C ASP A 238 22.63 0.76 17.28
N ALA A 239 21.30 0.64 17.18
CA ALA A 239 20.60 -0.41 16.44
C ALA A 239 19.42 0.18 15.64
N TYR A 240 19.17 -0.42 14.49
CA TYR A 240 18.08 -0.09 13.57
C TYR A 240 17.34 -1.36 13.20
N THR A 241 16.10 -1.46 13.67
CA THR A 241 15.17 -2.57 13.35
C THR A 241 14.16 -2.07 12.34
N PHE A 242 14.24 -2.57 11.12
CA PHE A 242 13.28 -2.32 10.05
C PHE A 242 12.19 -3.38 10.13
N ASN A 243 10.95 -2.97 10.36
CA ASN A 243 9.78 -3.86 10.35
C ASN A 243 8.84 -3.43 9.23
N GLY A 244 8.54 -4.33 8.33
CA GLY A 244 7.73 -3.99 7.17
C GLY A 244 6.90 -5.15 6.64
N GLY A 245 6.24 -4.88 5.52
CA GLY A 245 5.43 -5.84 4.79
C GLY A 245 5.49 -5.61 3.29
N GLY A 246 5.26 -6.68 2.53
CA GLY A 246 5.27 -6.65 1.08
C GLY A 246 6.63 -6.91 0.45
N TRP A 247 6.59 -7.25 -0.84
CA TRP A 247 7.78 -7.50 -1.65
C TRP A 247 7.56 -7.00 -3.09
N GLY A 248 8.30 -5.96 -3.45
CA GLY A 248 8.24 -5.37 -4.77
C GLY A 248 8.44 -3.86 -4.77
N HIS A 249 8.15 -3.23 -5.92
CA HIS A 249 8.30 -1.79 -6.12
C HIS A 249 7.08 -0.97 -5.66
N GLN A 250 6.03 -1.61 -5.20
CA GLN A 250 4.78 -1.01 -4.69
C GLN A 250 3.94 -0.26 -5.75
N ILE A 251 4.10 -0.54 -7.04
CA ILE A 251 3.34 0.14 -8.11
C ILE A 251 2.44 -0.86 -8.83
N GLY A 252 1.21 -0.43 -9.14
CA GLY A 252 0.25 -1.20 -9.93
C GLY A 252 -0.44 -2.29 -9.12
N LEU A 253 -0.49 -3.55 -9.63
CA LEU A 253 -1.25 -4.64 -9.06
C LEU A 253 -0.43 -5.46 -8.05
N SER A 254 -1.06 -5.84 -6.93
CA SER A 254 -0.52 -6.84 -6.01
C SER A 254 -0.97 -8.25 -6.42
N GLN A 255 -0.02 -9.19 -6.54
CA GLN A 255 -0.37 -10.59 -6.82
C GLN A 255 -1.09 -11.24 -5.62
N PHE A 256 -0.64 -10.98 -4.38
CA PHE A 256 -1.31 -11.48 -3.18
C PHE A 256 -2.69 -10.84 -2.99
N GLY A 257 -2.81 -9.53 -3.17
CA GLY A 257 -4.09 -8.84 -3.07
C GLY A 257 -5.07 -9.27 -4.15
N ALA A 258 -4.63 -9.41 -5.40
CA ALA A 258 -5.46 -9.94 -6.48
C ALA A 258 -5.95 -11.37 -6.19
N ASN A 259 -5.08 -12.23 -5.60
CA ASN A 259 -5.48 -13.56 -5.18
C ASN A 259 -6.52 -13.51 -4.05
N ALA A 260 -6.34 -12.64 -3.07
CA ALA A 260 -7.30 -12.47 -1.97
C ALA A 260 -8.65 -11.96 -2.49
N MET A 261 -8.66 -10.97 -3.36
CA MET A 261 -9.88 -10.47 -4.01
C MET A 261 -10.59 -11.58 -4.80
N ALA A 262 -9.85 -12.36 -5.61
CA ALA A 262 -10.43 -13.47 -6.36
C ALA A 262 -11.06 -14.54 -5.44
N ARG A 263 -10.46 -14.83 -4.28
CA ARG A 263 -11.03 -15.73 -3.26
C ARG A 263 -12.30 -15.19 -2.63
N ARG A 264 -12.48 -13.87 -2.58
CA ARG A 264 -13.71 -13.20 -2.15
C ARG A 264 -14.76 -13.12 -3.26
N GLY A 265 -14.45 -13.61 -4.48
CA GLY A 265 -15.39 -13.67 -5.60
C GLY A 265 -15.34 -12.48 -6.54
N PHE A 266 -14.36 -11.59 -6.40
CA PHE A 266 -14.15 -10.51 -7.37
C PHE A 266 -13.73 -11.07 -8.72
N THR A 267 -14.25 -10.49 -9.79
CA THR A 267 -13.88 -10.84 -11.16
C THR A 267 -12.54 -10.21 -11.54
N TYR A 268 -11.91 -10.69 -12.60
CA TYR A 268 -10.59 -10.18 -13.00
C TYR A 268 -10.64 -8.71 -13.42
N ASP A 269 -11.73 -8.24 -14.01
CA ASP A 269 -11.93 -6.84 -14.40
C ASP A 269 -12.12 -5.93 -13.18
N GLU A 270 -12.85 -6.37 -12.16
CA GLU A 270 -12.94 -5.66 -10.88
C GLU A 270 -11.58 -5.55 -10.20
N ILE A 271 -10.80 -6.63 -10.19
CA ILE A 271 -9.45 -6.66 -9.60
C ILE A 271 -8.52 -5.70 -10.35
N VAL A 272 -8.48 -5.77 -11.67
CA VAL A 272 -7.60 -4.90 -12.47
C VAL A 272 -7.96 -3.44 -12.30
N THR A 273 -9.25 -3.09 -12.34
CA THR A 273 -9.71 -1.70 -12.20
C THR A 273 -9.57 -1.16 -10.79
N PHE A 274 -9.56 -2.01 -9.78
CA PHE A 274 -9.23 -1.64 -8.41
C PHE A 274 -7.80 -1.11 -8.29
N TYR A 275 -6.81 -1.84 -8.83
CA TYR A 275 -5.40 -1.45 -8.75
C TYR A 275 -5.00 -0.40 -9.78
N LEU A 276 -5.70 -0.32 -10.90
CA LEU A 276 -5.44 0.59 -12.02
C LEU A 276 -6.70 1.42 -12.30
N PRO A 277 -7.02 2.40 -11.46
CA PRO A 277 -8.29 3.13 -11.56
C PRO A 277 -8.41 3.89 -12.89
N GLY A 278 -9.57 3.71 -13.53
CA GLY A 278 -9.92 4.38 -14.79
C GLY A 278 -9.45 3.67 -16.05
N VAL A 279 -8.78 2.52 -15.94
CA VAL A 279 -8.50 1.67 -17.10
C VAL A 279 -9.77 0.92 -17.55
N GLN A 280 -9.77 0.50 -18.78
CA GLN A 280 -10.82 -0.30 -19.40
C GLN A 280 -10.23 -1.59 -19.97
N ILE A 281 -10.91 -2.70 -19.77
CA ILE A 281 -10.58 -3.98 -20.40
C ILE A 281 -11.46 -4.09 -21.63
N THR A 282 -10.86 -4.27 -22.79
CA THR A 282 -11.55 -4.27 -24.08
C THR A 282 -10.85 -5.21 -25.06
N THR A 283 -11.50 -5.54 -26.14
CA THR A 283 -10.87 -6.26 -27.23
C THR A 283 -9.85 -5.37 -27.95
N TYR A 284 -8.80 -6.03 -28.47
CA TYR A 284 -7.73 -5.37 -29.23
C TYR A 284 -8.27 -4.74 -30.52
#